data_506d21c0d26f5b55f3e5353c5d249da4
#
_entry.id   506d21c0d26f5b55f3e5353c5d249da4
#
_cell.length_a   1.000
_cell.length_b   1.000
_cell.length_c   1.000
_cell.angle_alpha   90.00
_cell.angle_beta   90.00
_cell.angle_gamma   90.00
#
_symmetry.space_group_name_H-M   'P 1'
#
loop_
_entity.id
_entity.type
_entity.pdbx_description
1 polymer ?
#
loop_
_entity_poly.entity_id
_entity_poly.type
_entity_poly.pdbx_seq_one_letter_code
_entity_poly.pdbx_strand_id
1 'polypeptide(L)'
;MSAWRLVEDPPPPGDGGAPEDDRAGKRRGPSTRRLLVVAATVLLTLVGAGGLAAARSGAFFAERPEGCARPDRSMQLYAVELPKDGTQIRLGYGLTPQTASYPGPTIEMTEGECVAITLHNLVPAATLTQLRTDPAHPLGVSLHVHGVKYTQLSDGTVQSGSFVPPGESRTYTWFAQQRNRKTGSPGTAGYWWYHDHVVGGPHGTQGLGAGLFGGLVVRRPGDPKPDRTYTVVFGDRQSINLRRGAAADTCDAQNPQPGPTCLVARKGEKVEFIVVGIGNDMHTFHLHGHSWADTRTGLVDNGQPFADGVPIIDNKPLGPGDSFGFQVTAGDSVGPGHWMLHCHMQFHSDGGMSTMLHVLDEDGAMPPGHSHHSHPANATGTTADAGQHQHN
;
A
#
# COMPACT_ATOMS: atom_id res chain seq x y z
N MET A 1 37.05 0.71 -26.60
CA MET A 1 37.25 2.05 -26.00
C MET A 1 36.44 3.04 -26.82
N SER A 2 35.24 3.37 -26.42
CA SER A 2 34.43 4.43 -27.04
C SER A 2 34.07 5.44 -25.97
N ALA A 3 34.59 6.64 -26.18
CA ALA A 3 34.43 7.77 -25.28
C ALA A 3 33.03 8.36 -25.43
N TRP A 4 32.32 8.50 -24.32
CA TRP A 4 31.10 9.29 -24.24
C TRP A 4 31.47 10.77 -24.13
N ARG A 5 30.99 11.59 -25.07
CA ARG A 5 31.06 13.05 -24.96
C ARG A 5 29.90 13.54 -24.10
N LEU A 6 30.24 14.34 -23.11
CA LEU A 6 29.27 15.17 -22.37
C LEU A 6 28.77 16.27 -23.30
N VAL A 7 27.47 16.43 -23.40
CA VAL A 7 26.80 17.55 -24.06
C VAL A 7 26.63 18.65 -23.02
N GLU A 8 27.22 19.81 -23.25
CA GLU A 8 27.07 20.98 -22.38
C GLU A 8 25.73 21.68 -22.67
N ASP A 9 25.04 22.08 -21.60
CA ASP A 9 23.78 22.81 -21.65
C ASP A 9 23.98 24.26 -22.13
N PRO A 10 23.03 24.85 -22.89
CA PRO A 10 23.12 26.23 -23.33
C PRO A 10 22.84 27.22 -22.18
N PRO A 11 23.41 28.44 -22.22
CA PRO A 11 23.25 29.45 -21.17
C PRO A 11 21.84 30.08 -21.17
N PRO A 12 21.37 30.62 -20.03
CA PRO A 12 20.05 31.23 -19.91
C PRO A 12 19.95 32.57 -20.63
N PRO A 13 18.75 32.97 -21.10
CA PRO A 13 18.56 34.25 -21.80
C PRO A 13 18.59 35.44 -20.84
N GLY A 14 19.19 36.54 -21.33
CA GLY A 14 19.43 37.77 -20.60
C GLY A 14 18.19 38.62 -20.34
N ASP A 15 18.24 39.38 -19.28
CA ASP A 15 17.30 40.37 -18.81
C ASP A 15 17.09 41.49 -19.85
N GLY A 16 15.84 41.70 -20.27
CA GLY A 16 15.40 42.84 -21.03
C GLY A 16 14.55 43.77 -20.18
N GLY A 17 15.08 44.98 -19.92
CA GLY A 17 14.46 46.00 -19.10
C GLY A 17 13.15 46.55 -19.66
N ALA A 18 12.24 46.92 -18.76
CA ALA A 18 11.02 47.67 -19.06
C ALA A 18 11.23 49.19 -18.92
N PRO A 19 10.55 50.00 -19.73
CA PRO A 19 10.56 51.46 -19.54
C PRO A 19 9.46 51.94 -18.56
N GLU A 20 9.86 52.91 -17.75
CA GLU A 20 8.96 53.74 -16.94
C GLU A 20 8.01 54.58 -17.83
N ASP A 21 6.75 54.72 -17.42
CA ASP A 21 5.90 55.81 -17.87
C ASP A 21 5.18 56.49 -16.69
N ASP A 22 5.49 57.74 -16.61
CA ASP A 22 5.11 58.74 -15.63
C ASP A 22 3.78 59.41 -16.03
N ARG A 23 2.78 59.43 -15.16
CA ARG A 23 1.74 60.51 -15.20
C ARG A 23 0.99 60.73 -13.90
N ALA A 24 1.15 61.93 -13.47
CA ALA A 24 0.59 62.59 -12.33
C ALA A 24 -0.96 62.83 -12.37
N GLY A 25 -1.57 62.88 -11.19
CA GLY A 25 -2.54 63.89 -10.85
C GLY A 25 -4.00 63.51 -10.75
N LYS A 26 -4.54 63.50 -9.53
CA LYS A 26 -5.51 64.51 -9.02
C LYS A 26 -6.11 64.09 -7.66
N ARG A 27 -6.09 65.12 -6.76
CA ARG A 27 -6.70 65.12 -5.42
C ARG A 27 -8.25 65.19 -5.47
N ARG A 28 -8.90 64.62 -4.46
CA ARG A 28 -10.12 65.03 -3.70
C ARG A 28 -10.56 63.80 -2.89
N GLY A 29 -10.91 63.87 -1.65
CA GLY A 29 -11.37 64.71 -0.58
C GLY A 29 -12.06 63.74 0.44
N PRO A 30 -12.18 64.06 1.75
CA PRO A 30 -12.43 63.05 2.79
C PRO A 30 -13.92 62.95 3.14
N SER A 31 -14.46 61.74 3.31
CA SER A 31 -15.53 61.43 4.27
C SER A 31 -16.02 59.99 4.10
N THR A 32 -16.05 59.27 5.16
CA THR A 32 -16.76 58.01 5.47
C THR A 32 -15.91 56.97 6.21
N ARG A 33 -14.98 57.44 7.05
CA ARG A 33 -14.12 56.50 7.81
C ARG A 33 -14.51 56.29 9.29
N ARG A 34 -15.70 56.73 9.76
CA ARG A 34 -16.06 56.58 11.17
C ARG A 34 -17.21 55.64 11.52
N LEU A 35 -17.90 55.05 10.53
CA LEU A 35 -19.00 54.10 10.80
C LEU A 35 -18.68 52.61 10.53
N LEU A 36 -17.54 52.31 9.95
CA LEU A 36 -17.15 50.91 9.65
C LEU A 36 -16.29 50.22 10.73
N VAL A 37 -15.78 50.97 11.71
CA VAL A 37 -14.91 50.41 12.77
C VAL A 37 -15.71 49.74 13.89
N VAL A 38 -16.95 50.15 14.17
CA VAL A 38 -17.77 49.56 15.24
C VAL A 38 -18.44 48.26 14.79
N ALA A 39 -18.77 48.10 13.50
CA ALA A 39 -19.36 46.87 12.98
C ALA A 39 -18.32 45.73 12.83
N ALA A 40 -17.05 46.07 12.54
CA ALA A 40 -15.98 45.07 12.41
C ALA A 40 -15.55 44.48 13.77
N THR A 41 -15.64 45.25 14.86
CA THR A 41 -15.23 44.77 16.20
C THR A 41 -16.26 43.83 16.81
N VAL A 42 -17.56 43.99 16.53
CA VAL A 42 -18.60 43.07 17.02
C VAL A 42 -18.63 41.77 16.22
N LEU A 43 -18.29 41.81 14.93
CA LEU A 43 -18.21 40.59 14.11
C LEU A 43 -16.97 39.73 14.46
N LEU A 44 -15.84 40.35 14.80
CA LEU A 44 -14.63 39.66 15.24
C LEU A 44 -14.77 38.99 16.62
N THR A 45 -15.57 39.54 17.52
CA THR A 45 -15.82 38.93 18.83
C THR A 45 -16.79 37.76 18.76
N LEU A 46 -17.75 37.76 17.82
CA LEU A 46 -18.66 36.63 17.60
C LEU A 46 -17.98 35.45 16.88
N VAL A 47 -17.07 35.74 15.95
CA VAL A 47 -16.27 34.69 15.29
C VAL A 47 -15.22 34.11 16.24
N GLY A 48 -14.62 34.91 17.11
CA GLY A 48 -13.69 34.48 18.14
C GLY A 48 -14.33 33.59 19.22
N ALA A 49 -15.55 33.89 19.64
CA ALA A 49 -16.29 33.12 20.65
C ALA A 49 -16.84 31.82 20.07
N GLY A 50 -17.27 31.81 18.80
CA GLY A 50 -17.68 30.60 18.08
C GLY A 50 -16.52 29.66 17.76
N GLY A 51 -15.36 30.21 17.42
CA GLY A 51 -14.13 29.42 17.15
C GLY A 51 -13.55 28.76 18.40
N LEU A 52 -13.61 29.44 19.55
CA LEU A 52 -13.17 28.88 20.83
C LEU A 52 -14.14 27.83 21.41
N ALA A 53 -15.44 27.91 21.11
CA ALA A 53 -16.42 26.91 21.50
C ALA A 53 -16.30 25.63 20.62
N ALA A 54 -16.01 25.77 19.31
CA ALA A 54 -15.75 24.64 18.43
C ALA A 54 -14.43 23.90 18.75
N ALA A 55 -13.39 24.61 19.20
CA ALA A 55 -12.14 24.03 19.67
C ALA A 55 -12.27 23.21 20.97
N ARG A 56 -13.32 23.51 21.79
CA ARG A 56 -13.61 22.74 23.02
C ARG A 56 -14.53 21.55 22.80
N SER A 57 -15.19 21.42 21.63
CA SER A 57 -16.11 20.32 21.34
C SER A 57 -15.48 19.18 20.56
N GLY A 58 -14.17 19.19 20.29
CA GLY A 58 -13.46 18.07 19.61
C GLY A 58 -13.91 17.76 18.18
N ALA A 59 -14.82 18.54 17.61
CA ALA A 59 -15.22 18.41 16.22
C ALA A 59 -14.26 19.18 15.31
N PHE A 60 -13.03 18.70 15.17
CA PHE A 60 -12.24 19.02 14.00
C PHE A 60 -12.97 18.42 12.80
N PHE A 61 -13.60 19.24 11.97
CA PHE A 61 -14.01 18.82 10.65
C PHE A 61 -12.73 18.43 9.92
N ALA A 62 -12.48 17.12 9.82
CA ALA A 62 -11.35 16.62 9.08
C ALA A 62 -11.42 17.22 7.67
N GLU A 63 -10.37 17.93 7.27
CA GLU A 63 -10.22 18.39 5.90
C GLU A 63 -10.33 17.17 4.97
N ARG A 64 -11.14 17.29 3.93
CA ARG A 64 -11.44 16.15 3.03
C ARG A 64 -10.89 16.42 1.65
N PRO A 65 -10.49 15.38 0.92
CA PRO A 65 -10.09 15.54 -0.47
C PRO A 65 -11.18 16.16 -1.32
N GLU A 66 -10.80 16.91 -2.32
CA GLU A 66 -11.74 17.40 -3.33
C GLU A 66 -12.49 16.22 -3.96
N GLY A 67 -13.81 16.33 -4.06
CA GLY A 67 -14.69 15.25 -4.51
C GLY A 67 -15.30 14.42 -3.37
N CYS A 68 -14.81 14.55 -2.13
CA CYS A 68 -15.32 13.86 -0.95
C CYS A 68 -16.09 14.82 -0.04
N ALA A 69 -17.33 15.14 -0.38
CA ALA A 69 -18.16 16.02 0.45
C ALA A 69 -18.49 15.40 1.83
N ARG A 70 -18.70 14.11 1.86
CA ARG A 70 -18.89 13.29 3.06
C ARG A 70 -18.43 11.85 2.78
N PRO A 71 -17.98 11.08 3.78
CA PRO A 71 -17.71 9.67 3.59
C PRO A 71 -18.98 8.89 3.20
N ASP A 72 -18.88 8.06 2.19
CA ASP A 72 -19.92 7.12 1.78
C ASP A 72 -19.97 5.94 2.75
N ARG A 73 -18.81 5.59 3.31
CA ARG A 73 -18.64 4.49 4.25
C ARG A 73 -17.61 4.84 5.33
N SER A 74 -17.82 4.29 6.52
CA SER A 74 -16.87 4.37 7.62
C SER A 74 -16.49 2.96 8.08
N MET A 75 -15.21 2.77 8.49
CA MET A 75 -14.73 1.52 9.04
C MET A 75 -13.74 1.74 10.18
N GLN A 76 -13.59 0.72 11.02
CA GLN A 76 -12.62 0.68 12.10
C GLN A 76 -11.44 -0.19 11.68
N LEU A 77 -10.24 0.24 12.02
CA LEU A 77 -9.01 -0.52 11.84
C LEU A 77 -8.20 -0.46 13.14
N TYR A 78 -7.61 -1.56 13.53
CA TYR A 78 -6.85 -1.68 14.77
C TYR A 78 -5.42 -2.08 14.46
N ALA A 79 -4.45 -1.34 14.99
CA ALA A 79 -3.06 -1.76 15.03
C ALA A 79 -2.78 -2.41 16.38
N VAL A 80 -2.29 -3.63 16.38
CA VAL A 80 -2.04 -4.42 17.59
C VAL A 80 -0.68 -5.11 17.54
N GLU A 81 -0.15 -5.47 18.73
CA GLU A 81 0.96 -6.41 18.83
C GLU A 81 0.44 -7.84 18.66
N LEU A 82 1.11 -8.60 17.80
CA LEU A 82 0.81 -10.00 17.52
C LEU A 82 1.77 -10.92 18.30
N PRO A 83 1.47 -12.21 18.43
CA PRO A 83 2.42 -13.18 18.94
C PRO A 83 3.77 -13.08 18.24
N LYS A 84 4.85 -13.12 19.03
CA LYS A 84 6.21 -13.02 18.48
C LYS A 84 6.51 -14.21 17.55
N ASP A 85 7.20 -13.90 16.48
CA ASP A 85 7.78 -14.90 15.60
C ASP A 85 9.26 -15.10 16.01
N GLY A 86 9.51 -16.10 16.83
CA GLY A 86 10.79 -16.26 17.53
C GLY A 86 11.08 -15.06 18.44
N THR A 87 12.16 -14.33 18.18
CA THR A 87 12.55 -13.11 18.91
C THR A 87 11.99 -11.83 18.28
N GLN A 88 11.36 -11.92 17.09
CA GLN A 88 10.91 -10.77 16.35
C GLN A 88 9.57 -10.25 16.86
N ILE A 89 9.49 -8.95 17.11
CA ILE A 89 8.23 -8.27 17.36
C ILE A 89 7.41 -8.31 16.09
N ARG A 90 6.13 -8.69 16.20
CA ARG A 90 5.16 -8.66 15.13
C ARG A 90 4.02 -7.73 15.49
N LEU A 91 3.64 -6.93 14.52
CA LEU A 91 2.48 -6.04 14.58
C LEU A 91 1.55 -6.40 13.42
N GLY A 92 0.28 -6.01 13.52
CA GLY A 92 -0.66 -6.23 12.44
C GLY A 92 -1.82 -5.26 12.48
N TYR A 93 -2.46 -5.11 11.32
CA TYR A 93 -3.74 -4.43 11.22
C TYR A 93 -4.89 -5.45 11.21
N GLY A 94 -6.03 -5.09 11.80
CA GLY A 94 -7.24 -5.91 11.77
C GLY A 94 -8.51 -5.07 11.78
N LEU A 95 -9.62 -5.62 11.25
CA LEU A 95 -10.94 -5.01 11.37
C LEU A 95 -11.49 -5.08 12.80
N THR A 96 -10.95 -6.00 13.59
CA THR A 96 -11.07 -6.09 15.04
C THR A 96 -9.68 -6.41 15.61
N PRO A 97 -9.43 -6.19 16.91
CA PRO A 97 -8.14 -6.57 17.50
C PRO A 97 -7.80 -8.06 17.35
N GLN A 98 -8.82 -8.94 17.35
CA GLN A 98 -8.66 -10.40 17.27
C GLN A 98 -8.38 -10.90 15.84
N THR A 99 -8.76 -10.11 14.82
CA THR A 99 -8.55 -10.47 13.41
C THR A 99 -7.32 -9.81 12.80
N ALA A 100 -6.50 -9.19 13.64
CA ALA A 100 -5.28 -8.54 13.17
C ALA A 100 -4.26 -9.58 12.66
N SER A 101 -3.63 -9.24 11.55
CA SER A 101 -2.67 -10.11 10.86
C SER A 101 -1.65 -9.27 10.07
N TYR A 102 -0.68 -9.96 9.47
CA TYR A 102 0.20 -9.38 8.44
C TYR A 102 0.30 -10.38 7.26
N PRO A 103 -0.04 -9.95 6.05
CA PRO A 103 -0.66 -8.68 5.71
C PRO A 103 -1.95 -8.42 6.50
N GLY A 104 -2.24 -7.12 6.74
CA GLY A 104 -3.53 -6.67 7.27
C GLY A 104 -4.67 -6.92 6.28
N PRO A 105 -5.92 -6.59 6.65
CA PRO A 105 -7.08 -6.83 5.79
C PRO A 105 -6.95 -6.08 4.46
N THR A 106 -7.38 -6.71 3.38
CA THR A 106 -7.54 -6.02 2.11
C THR A 106 -8.69 -5.03 2.22
N ILE A 107 -8.41 -3.75 1.96
CA ILE A 107 -9.42 -2.71 1.87
C ILE A 107 -9.86 -2.61 0.41
N GLU A 108 -11.17 -2.70 0.18
CA GLU A 108 -11.76 -2.56 -1.16
C GLU A 108 -12.52 -1.24 -1.25
N MET A 109 -12.29 -0.49 -2.33
CA MET A 109 -13.00 0.75 -2.67
C MET A 109 -13.49 0.68 -4.11
N THR A 110 -14.50 1.50 -4.43
CA THR A 110 -14.95 1.72 -5.81
C THR A 110 -14.61 3.14 -6.24
N GLU A 111 -14.25 3.35 -7.52
CA GLU A 111 -14.03 4.70 -8.06
C GLU A 111 -15.25 5.61 -7.81
N GLY A 112 -15.01 6.77 -7.25
CA GLY A 112 -16.01 7.72 -6.77
C GLY A 112 -16.31 7.60 -5.27
N GLU A 113 -15.88 6.52 -4.61
CA GLU A 113 -16.14 6.30 -3.18
C GLU A 113 -15.20 7.11 -2.28
N CYS A 114 -15.76 7.67 -1.22
CA CYS A 114 -15.04 8.30 -0.13
C CYS A 114 -15.19 7.47 1.15
N VAL A 115 -14.08 7.03 1.73
CA VAL A 115 -14.05 6.15 2.91
C VAL A 115 -13.38 6.85 4.08
N ALA A 116 -14.02 6.81 5.25
CA ALA A 116 -13.42 7.23 6.51
C ALA A 116 -12.94 5.98 7.28
N ILE A 117 -11.65 5.95 7.63
CA ILE A 117 -11.03 4.84 8.36
C ILE A 117 -10.54 5.36 9.71
N THR A 118 -11.13 4.88 10.80
CA THR A 118 -10.66 5.20 12.14
C THR A 118 -9.66 4.14 12.58
N LEU A 119 -8.38 4.53 12.65
CA LEU A 119 -7.30 3.70 13.17
C LEU A 119 -7.23 3.84 14.69
N HIS A 120 -7.27 2.72 15.39
CA HIS A 120 -7.04 2.60 16.82
C HIS A 120 -5.64 2.02 17.06
N ASN A 121 -4.81 2.73 17.82
CA ASN A 121 -3.49 2.23 18.19
C ASN A 121 -3.57 1.48 19.54
N LEU A 122 -3.61 0.16 19.48
CA LEU A 122 -3.58 -0.72 20.65
C LEU A 122 -2.18 -1.33 20.87
N VAL A 123 -1.16 -0.88 20.11
CA VAL A 123 0.22 -1.34 20.33
C VAL A 123 0.75 -0.73 21.63
N PRO A 124 1.29 -1.54 22.56
CA PRO A 124 1.84 -1.02 23.81
C PRO A 124 2.97 -0.02 23.58
N ALA A 125 3.00 1.07 24.35
CA ALA A 125 4.05 2.07 24.26
C ALA A 125 5.47 1.46 24.47
N ALA A 126 5.58 0.42 25.32
CA ALA A 126 6.83 -0.30 25.53
C ALA A 126 7.33 -1.00 24.26
N THR A 127 6.43 -1.60 23.50
CA THR A 127 6.73 -2.26 22.21
C THR A 127 7.20 -1.24 21.17
N LEU A 128 6.49 -0.11 21.04
CA LEU A 128 6.90 0.96 20.14
C LEU A 128 8.26 1.57 20.53
N THR A 129 8.54 1.65 21.85
CA THR A 129 9.84 2.10 22.36
C THR A 129 10.96 1.15 21.95
N GLN A 130 10.74 -0.18 21.96
CA GLN A 130 11.72 -1.17 21.52
C GLN A 130 12.00 -1.09 20.03
N LEU A 131 11.01 -0.72 19.22
CA LEU A 131 11.15 -0.58 17.77
C LEU A 131 11.73 0.78 17.37
N ARG A 132 11.71 1.78 18.25
CA ARG A 132 12.15 3.13 17.96
C ARG A 132 13.68 3.20 17.79
N THR A 133 14.13 3.77 16.66
CA THR A 133 15.56 3.91 16.33
C THR A 133 16.17 5.22 16.81
N ASP A 134 15.35 6.26 17.00
CA ASP A 134 15.75 7.58 17.50
C ASP A 134 14.87 7.95 18.71
N PRO A 135 15.44 8.21 19.89
CA PRO A 135 14.71 8.65 21.08
C PRO A 135 13.88 9.94 20.90
N ALA A 136 14.25 10.81 19.97
CA ALA A 136 13.50 12.02 19.67
C ALA A 136 12.28 11.78 18.76
N HIS A 137 12.23 10.63 18.07
CA HIS A 137 11.11 10.28 17.21
C HIS A 137 9.84 9.98 18.04
N PRO A 138 8.64 10.50 17.68
CA PRO A 138 7.43 10.24 18.44
C PRO A 138 7.04 8.76 18.43
N LEU A 139 6.37 8.31 19.49
CA LEU A 139 5.76 6.98 19.54
C LEU A 139 4.37 7.04 18.91
N GLY A 140 4.10 6.17 17.97
CA GLY A 140 2.81 6.09 17.31
C GLY A 140 2.79 5.05 16.22
N VAL A 141 1.60 4.84 15.67
CA VAL A 141 1.35 4.12 14.42
C VAL A 141 0.63 5.04 13.45
N SER A 142 0.56 4.69 12.19
CA SER A 142 -0.16 5.49 11.21
C SER A 142 -0.84 4.66 10.14
N LEU A 143 -1.48 5.35 9.20
CA LEU A 143 -2.09 4.76 8.02
C LEU A 143 -1.78 5.66 6.83
N HIS A 144 -0.68 5.35 6.15
CA HIS A 144 -0.32 5.95 4.87
C HIS A 144 -0.82 5.07 3.73
N VAL A 145 -1.29 5.67 2.64
CA VAL A 145 -1.92 4.95 1.54
C VAL A 145 -1.37 5.38 0.19
N HIS A 146 -1.25 4.41 -0.71
CA HIS A 146 -0.89 4.64 -2.09
C HIS A 146 -2.12 4.67 -3.00
N GLY A 147 -2.06 5.45 -4.08
CA GLY A 147 -2.98 5.39 -5.23
C GLY A 147 -4.29 6.15 -5.13
N VAL A 148 -4.78 6.47 -3.96
CA VAL A 148 -6.01 7.25 -3.74
C VAL A 148 -5.70 8.69 -3.33
N LYS A 149 -6.71 9.54 -3.24
CA LYS A 149 -6.57 10.94 -2.83
C LYS A 149 -6.85 11.09 -1.34
N TYR A 150 -6.05 11.91 -0.67
CA TYR A 150 -6.20 12.26 0.73
C TYR A 150 -5.65 13.68 0.97
N THR A 151 -6.00 14.30 2.09
CA THR A 151 -5.40 15.57 2.53
C THR A 151 -4.21 15.32 3.44
N GLN A 152 -3.41 16.35 3.70
CA GLN A 152 -2.28 16.26 4.61
C GLN A 152 -2.67 15.70 6.00
N LEU A 153 -3.88 15.96 6.48
CA LEU A 153 -4.39 15.42 7.75
C LEU A 153 -4.63 13.91 7.74
N SER A 154 -4.63 13.28 6.54
CA SER A 154 -4.78 11.85 6.33
C SER A 154 -3.54 11.23 5.66
N ASP A 155 -2.39 11.92 5.70
CA ASP A 155 -1.13 11.47 5.08
C ASP A 155 -0.45 10.33 5.87
N GLY A 156 -0.67 10.27 7.19
CA GLY A 156 -0.11 9.20 8.02
C GLY A 156 1.37 9.38 8.38
N THR A 157 1.92 10.60 8.26
CA THR A 157 3.33 10.87 8.56
C THR A 157 3.52 11.70 9.83
N VAL A 158 4.74 11.69 10.36
CA VAL A 158 5.13 12.57 11.49
C VAL A 158 5.10 14.03 11.05
N GLN A 159 5.56 14.32 9.83
CA GLN A 159 5.63 15.67 9.27
C GLN A 159 4.25 16.32 9.16
N SER A 160 3.24 15.55 8.81
CA SER A 160 1.85 16.02 8.74
C SER A 160 1.16 16.04 10.11
N GLY A 161 1.78 15.48 11.16
CA GLY A 161 1.17 15.29 12.47
C GLY A 161 -0.04 14.35 12.45
N SER A 162 -0.16 13.51 11.41
CA SER A 162 -1.33 12.64 11.21
C SER A 162 -1.08 11.18 11.63
N PHE A 163 -0.29 10.97 12.66
CA PHE A 163 -0.09 9.67 13.30
C PHE A 163 -0.96 9.49 14.57
N VAL A 164 -0.96 8.30 15.13
CA VAL A 164 -1.80 7.89 16.26
C VAL A 164 -0.93 7.47 17.43
N PRO A 165 -0.85 8.25 18.52
CA PRO A 165 -0.15 7.84 19.74
C PRO A 165 -0.72 6.55 20.36
N PRO A 166 0.04 5.86 21.24
CA PRO A 166 -0.45 4.67 21.94
C PRO A 166 -1.73 4.93 22.73
N GLY A 167 -2.73 4.07 22.55
CA GLY A 167 -4.04 4.15 23.20
C GLY A 167 -5.01 5.17 22.59
N GLU A 168 -4.60 5.90 21.56
CA GLU A 168 -5.42 6.88 20.88
C GLU A 168 -6.02 6.34 19.57
N SER A 169 -6.85 7.15 18.93
CA SER A 169 -7.43 6.88 17.63
C SER A 169 -7.47 8.12 16.75
N ARG A 170 -7.46 7.90 15.42
CA ARG A 170 -7.55 8.95 14.41
C ARG A 170 -8.31 8.46 13.20
N THR A 171 -9.12 9.36 12.61
CA THR A 171 -9.83 9.07 11.35
C THR A 171 -9.06 9.63 10.17
N TYR A 172 -8.77 8.78 9.20
CA TYR A 172 -8.22 9.08 7.88
C TYR A 172 -9.34 9.07 6.86
N THR A 173 -9.29 9.98 5.88
CA THR A 173 -10.30 10.04 4.82
C THR A 173 -9.60 9.83 3.48
N TRP A 174 -10.02 8.78 2.76
CA TRP A 174 -9.51 8.41 1.45
C TRP A 174 -10.59 8.57 0.39
N PHE A 175 -10.22 9.04 -0.77
CA PHE A 175 -11.12 9.22 -1.91
C PHE A 175 -10.58 8.50 -3.15
N ALA A 176 -11.32 7.52 -3.63
CA ALA A 176 -11.05 6.83 -4.87
C ALA A 176 -11.52 7.69 -6.06
N GLN A 177 -10.62 8.52 -6.61
CA GLN A 177 -10.96 9.44 -7.68
C GLN A 177 -11.48 8.70 -8.93
N GLN A 178 -12.63 9.12 -9.42
CA GLN A 178 -13.24 8.54 -10.62
C GLN A 178 -12.51 8.95 -11.89
N ARG A 179 -12.42 8.04 -12.85
CA ARG A 179 -11.98 8.34 -14.21
C ARG A 179 -12.87 9.43 -14.84
N ASN A 180 -12.26 10.43 -15.41
CA ASN A 180 -13.00 11.50 -16.07
C ASN A 180 -12.28 11.92 -17.37
N ARG A 181 -12.86 11.54 -18.51
CA ARG A 181 -12.29 11.84 -19.84
C ARG A 181 -12.27 13.34 -20.15
N LYS A 182 -13.21 14.14 -19.58
CA LYS A 182 -13.28 15.59 -19.83
C LYS A 182 -12.14 16.33 -19.13
N THR A 183 -11.77 15.91 -17.93
CA THR A 183 -10.66 16.52 -17.17
C THR A 183 -9.33 15.83 -17.38
N GLY A 184 -9.28 14.73 -18.14
CA GLY A 184 -8.08 13.91 -18.33
C GLY A 184 -7.73 13.05 -17.11
N SER A 185 -8.58 12.98 -16.07
CA SER A 185 -8.32 12.14 -14.90
C SER A 185 -8.33 10.66 -15.28
N PRO A 186 -7.24 9.90 -15.03
CA PRO A 186 -7.21 8.47 -15.31
C PRO A 186 -8.03 7.63 -14.31
N GLY A 187 -8.52 8.25 -13.22
CA GLY A 187 -9.09 7.55 -12.08
C GLY A 187 -8.04 6.89 -11.20
N THR A 188 -8.46 6.17 -10.17
CA THR A 188 -7.59 5.48 -9.21
C THR A 188 -7.79 3.97 -9.19
N ALA A 189 -8.62 3.42 -10.10
CA ALA A 189 -8.82 1.97 -10.20
C ALA A 189 -7.49 1.24 -10.38
N GLY A 190 -7.30 0.15 -9.65
CA GLY A 190 -6.10 -0.65 -9.66
C GLY A 190 -5.79 -1.24 -8.29
N TYR A 191 -4.59 -1.77 -8.18
CA TYR A 191 -4.10 -2.47 -7.00
C TYR A 191 -3.03 -1.63 -6.32
N TRP A 192 -3.29 -1.32 -5.06
CA TRP A 192 -2.52 -0.43 -4.23
C TRP A 192 -2.28 -1.08 -2.88
N TRP A 193 -1.71 -0.32 -1.95
CA TRP A 193 -1.44 -0.79 -0.60
C TRP A 193 -1.45 0.36 0.41
N TYR A 194 -1.53 0.01 1.67
CA TYR A 194 -1.42 0.93 2.79
C TYR A 194 -0.46 0.38 3.84
N HIS A 195 0.15 1.27 4.61
CA HIS A 195 1.16 0.88 5.59
C HIS A 195 1.37 1.94 6.67
N ASP A 196 2.10 1.54 7.70
CA ASP A 196 2.62 2.47 8.70
C ASP A 196 3.80 3.29 8.15
N HIS A 197 3.84 4.58 8.52
CA HIS A 197 4.90 5.49 8.12
C HIS A 197 5.61 6.14 9.33
N VAL A 198 5.48 5.58 10.54
CA VAL A 198 5.91 6.20 11.79
C VAL A 198 6.75 5.26 12.67
N VAL A 199 6.40 3.98 12.80
CA VAL A 199 7.07 3.08 13.74
C VAL A 199 8.55 2.93 13.40
N GLY A 200 9.38 3.28 14.37
CA GLY A 200 10.83 3.13 14.31
C GLY A 200 11.58 4.34 13.80
N GLY A 201 11.00 5.16 12.92
CA GLY A 201 11.67 6.30 12.33
C GLY A 201 10.83 7.03 11.30
N PRO A 202 11.38 8.04 10.60
CA PRO A 202 10.62 8.97 9.75
C PRO A 202 9.84 8.33 8.59
N HIS A 203 10.18 7.10 8.22
CA HIS A 203 9.55 6.37 7.11
C HIS A 203 8.90 5.06 7.55
N GLY A 204 8.68 4.82 8.84
CA GLY A 204 7.98 3.64 9.36
C GLY A 204 8.68 2.30 9.07
N THR A 205 9.99 2.31 8.85
CA THR A 205 10.75 1.12 8.43
C THR A 205 10.57 -0.07 9.36
N GLN A 206 10.51 0.19 10.67
CA GLN A 206 10.31 -0.89 11.66
C GLN A 206 8.84 -1.36 11.67
N GLY A 207 7.89 -0.47 11.39
CA GLY A 207 6.48 -0.81 11.22
C GLY A 207 6.25 -1.75 10.04
N LEU A 208 6.85 -1.45 8.89
CA LEU A 208 6.86 -2.32 7.72
C LEU A 208 7.50 -3.68 8.05
N GLY A 209 8.69 -3.68 8.64
CA GLY A 209 9.39 -4.91 9.04
C GLY A 209 8.68 -5.72 10.13
N ALA A 210 7.79 -5.09 10.91
CA ALA A 210 6.98 -5.75 11.93
C ALA A 210 5.65 -6.28 11.38
N GLY A 211 5.12 -5.76 10.24
CA GLY A 211 3.88 -6.26 9.64
C GLY A 211 2.76 -5.24 9.47
N LEU A 212 2.99 -3.95 9.72
CA LEU A 212 1.98 -2.92 9.56
C LEU A 212 1.83 -2.50 8.08
N PHE A 213 1.25 -3.37 7.26
CA PHE A 213 0.89 -3.14 5.87
C PHE A 213 -0.30 -4.00 5.46
N GLY A 214 -1.00 -3.60 4.38
CA GLY A 214 -2.10 -4.35 3.79
C GLY A 214 -2.42 -3.91 2.37
N GLY A 215 -3.19 -4.72 1.66
CA GLY A 215 -3.60 -4.45 0.29
C GLY A 215 -4.77 -3.46 0.20
N LEU A 216 -4.80 -2.69 -0.88
CA LEU A 216 -5.93 -1.84 -1.26
C LEU A 216 -6.31 -2.11 -2.72
N VAL A 217 -7.56 -2.44 -2.96
CA VAL A 217 -8.12 -2.59 -4.31
C VAL A 217 -9.10 -1.47 -4.57
N VAL A 218 -8.91 -0.74 -5.65
CA VAL A 218 -9.91 0.21 -6.15
C VAL A 218 -10.50 -0.34 -7.44
N ARG A 219 -11.79 -0.68 -7.41
CA ARG A 219 -12.52 -1.22 -8.56
C ARG A 219 -13.21 -0.12 -9.35
N ARG A 220 -13.35 -0.32 -10.64
CA ARG A 220 -14.32 0.43 -11.42
C ARG A 220 -15.72 -0.08 -11.11
N PRO A 221 -16.77 0.75 -11.22
CA PRO A 221 -18.13 0.26 -11.18
C PRO A 221 -18.35 -0.84 -12.23
N GLY A 222 -18.76 -2.05 -11.77
CA GLY A 222 -19.02 -3.20 -12.65
C GLY A 222 -17.82 -4.13 -12.88
N ASP A 223 -16.65 -3.84 -12.34
CA ASP A 223 -15.52 -4.80 -12.37
C ASP A 223 -15.91 -6.10 -11.65
N PRO A 224 -15.49 -7.25 -12.17
CA PRO A 224 -15.81 -8.54 -11.56
C PRO A 224 -15.17 -8.65 -10.18
N LYS A 225 -15.92 -9.24 -9.25
CA LYS A 225 -15.39 -9.61 -7.93
C LYS A 225 -14.74 -10.99 -8.01
N PRO A 226 -13.59 -11.19 -7.37
CA PRO A 226 -12.98 -12.50 -7.24
C PRO A 226 -13.71 -13.35 -6.20
N ASP A 227 -13.50 -14.66 -6.26
CA ASP A 227 -13.92 -15.59 -5.22
C ASP A 227 -12.97 -15.55 -4.03
N ARG A 228 -11.68 -15.24 -4.29
CA ARG A 228 -10.60 -15.11 -3.29
C ARG A 228 -9.67 -13.98 -3.62
N THR A 229 -9.17 -13.31 -2.57
CA THR A 229 -8.16 -12.25 -2.70
C THR A 229 -6.98 -12.53 -1.77
N TYR A 230 -5.77 -12.45 -2.31
CA TYR A 230 -4.53 -12.62 -1.57
C TYR A 230 -3.63 -11.40 -1.74
N THR A 231 -3.11 -10.89 -0.62
CA THR A 231 -2.04 -9.90 -0.63
C THR A 231 -0.70 -10.62 -0.45
N VAL A 232 0.18 -10.46 -1.43
CA VAL A 232 1.52 -11.06 -1.47
C VAL A 232 2.55 -9.93 -1.42
N VAL A 233 3.31 -9.86 -0.34
CA VAL A 233 4.28 -8.79 -0.12
C VAL A 233 5.69 -9.37 -0.20
N PHE A 234 6.43 -8.94 -1.20
CA PHE A 234 7.84 -9.26 -1.39
C PHE A 234 8.69 -8.24 -0.62
N GLY A 235 9.58 -8.72 0.22
CA GLY A 235 10.39 -7.88 1.09
C GLY A 235 11.83 -8.34 1.20
N ASP A 236 12.63 -7.52 1.85
CA ASP A 236 14.04 -7.81 2.10
C ASP A 236 14.25 -9.21 2.72
N ARG A 237 15.48 -9.69 2.62
CA ARG A 237 15.90 -11.00 3.14
C ARG A 237 15.13 -12.17 2.54
N GLN A 238 14.78 -12.09 1.26
CA GLN A 238 14.04 -13.12 0.50
C GLN A 238 12.72 -13.54 1.18
N SER A 239 11.95 -12.58 1.66
CA SER A 239 10.70 -12.87 2.38
C SER A 239 9.45 -12.64 1.52
N ILE A 240 8.46 -13.50 1.71
CA ILE A 240 7.07 -13.32 1.28
C ILE A 240 6.22 -13.16 2.54
N ASN A 241 5.47 -12.07 2.64
CA ASN A 241 4.68 -11.75 3.83
C ASN A 241 5.49 -11.88 5.13
N LEU A 242 6.75 -11.37 5.11
CA LEU A 242 7.75 -11.45 6.19
C LEU A 242 8.19 -12.87 6.59
N ARG A 243 7.89 -13.88 5.78
CA ARG A 243 8.26 -15.29 6.01
C ARG A 243 9.13 -15.81 4.89
N ARG A 244 9.92 -16.86 5.16
CA ARG A 244 10.86 -17.46 4.20
C ARG A 244 10.77 -18.97 4.19
N GLY A 245 11.10 -19.58 3.06
CA GLY A 245 11.11 -21.03 2.90
C GLY A 245 9.78 -21.65 3.29
N ALA A 246 9.80 -22.75 4.02
CA ALA A 246 8.59 -23.46 4.43
C ALA A 246 7.61 -22.61 5.28
N ALA A 247 8.08 -21.55 5.96
CA ALA A 247 7.20 -20.67 6.70
C ALA A 247 6.37 -19.73 5.81
N ALA A 248 6.72 -19.57 4.53
CA ALA A 248 5.93 -18.82 3.55
C ALA A 248 4.74 -19.62 3.01
N ASP A 249 4.75 -20.94 3.19
CA ASP A 249 3.64 -21.85 2.87
C ASP A 249 3.40 -22.80 4.04
N THR A 250 2.33 -22.58 4.78
CA THR A 250 1.93 -23.40 5.92
C THR A 250 0.55 -24.02 5.72
N CYS A 251 0.19 -24.28 4.46
CA CYS A 251 -1.05 -24.98 4.17
C CYS A 251 -1.04 -26.40 4.79
N ASP A 252 -2.11 -26.73 5.47
CA ASP A 252 -2.42 -28.12 5.77
C ASP A 252 -2.81 -28.84 4.47
N ALA A 253 -1.97 -29.77 4.03
CA ALA A 253 -2.20 -30.49 2.79
C ALA A 253 -3.51 -31.31 2.78
N GLN A 254 -4.06 -31.64 3.96
CA GLN A 254 -5.29 -32.42 4.11
C GLN A 254 -6.54 -31.52 4.23
N ASN A 255 -6.39 -30.33 4.78
CA ASN A 255 -7.49 -29.39 4.99
C ASN A 255 -7.00 -27.93 4.85
N PRO A 256 -6.59 -27.50 3.65
CA PRO A 256 -6.05 -26.17 3.45
C PRO A 256 -7.09 -25.10 3.69
N GLN A 257 -6.77 -24.14 4.58
CA GLN A 257 -7.62 -22.99 4.87
C GLN A 257 -6.96 -21.71 4.35
N PRO A 258 -7.70 -20.86 3.64
CA PRO A 258 -7.16 -19.60 3.12
C PRO A 258 -6.56 -18.73 4.23
N GLY A 259 -5.38 -18.19 3.98
CA GLY A 259 -4.68 -17.33 4.94
C GLY A 259 -3.43 -16.69 4.33
N PRO A 260 -2.73 -15.86 5.09
CA PRO A 260 -1.54 -15.14 4.60
C PRO A 260 -0.35 -16.08 4.27
N THR A 261 -0.41 -17.32 4.72
CA THR A 261 0.59 -18.37 4.49
C THR A 261 -0.01 -19.63 3.85
N CYS A 262 -1.26 -19.56 3.41
CA CYS A 262 -1.93 -20.63 2.69
C CYS A 262 -2.77 -20.05 1.57
N LEU A 263 -2.23 -20.05 0.35
CA LEU A 263 -2.91 -19.58 -0.85
C LEU A 263 -3.61 -20.78 -1.49
N VAL A 264 -4.92 -20.89 -1.28
CA VAL A 264 -5.71 -22.04 -1.74
C VAL A 264 -6.93 -21.58 -2.52
N ALA A 265 -7.23 -22.28 -3.60
CA ALA A 265 -8.43 -22.08 -4.41
C ALA A 265 -8.96 -23.42 -4.93
N ARG A 266 -10.22 -23.48 -5.31
CA ARG A 266 -10.74 -24.57 -6.10
C ARG A 266 -10.55 -24.28 -7.59
N LYS A 267 -10.38 -25.31 -8.38
CA LYS A 267 -10.36 -25.18 -9.84
C LYS A 267 -11.60 -24.43 -10.33
N GLY A 268 -11.39 -23.42 -11.16
CA GLY A 268 -12.43 -22.57 -11.69
C GLY A 268 -12.76 -21.32 -10.86
N GLU A 269 -12.30 -21.23 -9.59
CA GLU A 269 -12.43 -20.00 -8.80
C GLU A 269 -11.59 -18.88 -9.39
N LYS A 270 -12.11 -17.65 -9.34
CA LYS A 270 -11.35 -16.43 -9.66
C LYS A 270 -10.53 -16.02 -8.46
N VAL A 271 -9.23 -16.09 -8.61
CA VAL A 271 -8.26 -15.68 -7.58
C VAL A 271 -7.64 -14.36 -7.97
N GLU A 272 -7.70 -13.42 -7.04
CA GLU A 272 -7.10 -12.10 -7.17
C GLU A 272 -5.83 -12.03 -6.34
N PHE A 273 -4.77 -11.50 -6.94
CA PHE A 273 -3.52 -11.21 -6.27
C PHE A 273 -3.27 -9.71 -6.21
N ILE A 274 -2.89 -9.22 -5.04
CA ILE A 274 -2.33 -7.89 -4.82
C ILE A 274 -0.86 -8.12 -4.48
N VAL A 275 0.04 -7.68 -5.35
CA VAL A 275 1.48 -7.87 -5.18
C VAL A 275 2.12 -6.56 -4.83
N VAL A 276 2.92 -6.53 -3.77
CA VAL A 276 3.57 -5.33 -3.23
C VAL A 276 5.05 -5.60 -3.00
N GLY A 277 5.91 -4.66 -3.39
CA GLY A 277 7.34 -4.65 -3.06
C GLY A 277 7.61 -3.71 -1.88
N ILE A 278 8.26 -4.21 -0.83
CA ILE A 278 8.71 -3.41 0.32
C ILE A 278 10.19 -3.62 0.59
N GLY A 279 10.79 -2.70 1.34
CA GLY A 279 12.21 -2.81 1.71
C GLY A 279 13.14 -2.11 0.73
N ASN A 280 14.28 -2.71 0.39
CA ASN A 280 15.33 -2.11 -0.43
C ASN A 280 15.65 -2.92 -1.69
N ASP A 281 15.17 -4.16 -1.77
CA ASP A 281 15.49 -5.08 -2.86
C ASP A 281 14.50 -4.95 -4.03
N MET A 282 15.02 -5.14 -5.25
CA MET A 282 14.20 -5.36 -6.43
C MET A 282 13.74 -6.82 -6.48
N HIS A 283 12.54 -7.03 -6.98
CA HIS A 283 11.95 -8.36 -7.10
C HIS A 283 11.37 -8.59 -8.49
N THR A 284 11.05 -9.83 -8.81
CA THR A 284 10.28 -10.20 -10.00
C THR A 284 9.30 -11.29 -9.61
N PHE A 285 8.03 -10.95 -9.56
CA PHE A 285 6.97 -11.90 -9.25
C PHE A 285 6.71 -12.83 -10.42
N HIS A 286 6.63 -14.13 -10.17
CA HIS A 286 6.26 -15.16 -11.16
C HIS A 286 5.27 -16.15 -10.54
N LEU A 287 4.27 -16.56 -11.31
CA LEU A 287 3.30 -17.60 -10.94
C LEU A 287 3.26 -18.68 -12.01
N HIS A 288 3.62 -19.90 -11.65
CA HIS A 288 3.62 -21.04 -12.56
C HIS A 288 2.21 -21.36 -13.09
N GLY A 289 2.14 -21.75 -14.34
CA GLY A 289 0.93 -22.25 -14.99
C GLY A 289 -0.18 -21.25 -15.22
N HIS A 290 -0.07 -20.02 -14.71
CA HIS A 290 -1.09 -18.98 -14.85
C HIS A 290 -0.49 -17.72 -15.47
N SER A 291 -1.29 -17.03 -16.25
CA SER A 291 -0.92 -15.76 -16.87
C SER A 291 -2.05 -14.75 -16.76
N TRP A 292 -1.73 -13.46 -16.85
CA TRP A 292 -2.68 -12.37 -16.69
C TRP A 292 -2.41 -11.22 -17.65
N ALA A 293 -3.41 -10.33 -17.83
CA ALA A 293 -3.28 -9.12 -18.60
C ALA A 293 -2.45 -8.07 -17.84
N ASP A 294 -1.37 -7.57 -18.45
CA ASP A 294 -0.56 -6.50 -17.86
C ASP A 294 -1.24 -5.14 -18.04
N THR A 295 -2.30 -4.94 -17.29
CA THR A 295 -3.03 -3.68 -17.21
C THR A 295 -3.04 -3.19 -15.77
N ARG A 296 -3.42 -1.94 -15.56
CA ARG A 296 -3.51 -1.34 -14.24
C ARG A 296 -4.52 -2.04 -13.31
N THR A 297 -5.57 -2.63 -13.87
CA THR A 297 -6.60 -3.36 -13.13
C THR A 297 -6.42 -4.88 -13.19
N GLY A 298 -5.38 -5.37 -13.88
CA GLY A 298 -5.18 -6.80 -14.11
C GLY A 298 -6.29 -7.46 -14.94
N LEU A 299 -7.17 -6.64 -15.50
CA LEU A 299 -8.32 -7.08 -16.29
C LEU A 299 -8.19 -6.56 -17.71
N VAL A 300 -8.69 -7.31 -18.65
CA VAL A 300 -8.97 -6.81 -20.01
C VAL A 300 -10.23 -5.96 -19.93
N ASP A 301 -10.20 -4.75 -20.51
CA ASP A 301 -11.32 -3.81 -20.44
C ASP A 301 -12.63 -4.44 -20.95
N ASN A 302 -13.68 -4.42 -20.09
CA ASN A 302 -15.09 -4.68 -20.42
C ASN A 302 -15.43 -6.03 -21.08
N GLY A 303 -14.78 -7.11 -20.71
CA GLY A 303 -15.13 -8.45 -21.23
C GLY A 303 -14.87 -8.58 -22.74
N GLN A 304 -14.19 -7.64 -23.37
CA GLN A 304 -13.67 -7.82 -24.70
C GLN A 304 -12.61 -8.92 -24.67
N PRO A 305 -12.69 -9.92 -25.54
CA PRO A 305 -11.60 -10.88 -25.68
C PRO A 305 -10.36 -10.07 -26.09
N PHE A 306 -9.31 -10.15 -25.29
CA PHE A 306 -7.98 -9.58 -25.47
C PHE A 306 -7.94 -8.44 -26.51
N ALA A 307 -8.07 -7.19 -26.03
CA ALA A 307 -7.81 -6.05 -26.91
C ALA A 307 -6.43 -6.25 -27.51
N ASP A 308 -6.33 -6.27 -28.84
CA ASP A 308 -5.05 -6.36 -29.54
C ASP A 308 -4.09 -5.34 -28.92
N GLY A 309 -2.93 -5.82 -28.45
CA GLY A 309 -1.91 -4.97 -27.82
C GLY A 309 -1.86 -4.95 -26.30
N VAL A 310 -2.71 -5.69 -25.58
CA VAL A 310 -2.53 -5.91 -24.13
C VAL A 310 -1.58 -7.09 -23.91
N PRO A 311 -0.40 -6.89 -23.29
CA PRO A 311 0.51 -7.99 -23.00
C PRO A 311 -0.13 -8.98 -22.02
N ILE A 312 0.01 -10.27 -22.34
CA ILE A 312 -0.28 -11.35 -21.38
C ILE A 312 1.06 -11.82 -20.84
N ILE A 313 1.18 -11.81 -19.54
CA ILE A 313 2.42 -12.09 -18.82
C ILE A 313 2.16 -13.12 -17.71
N ASP A 314 3.21 -13.80 -17.28
CA ASP A 314 3.23 -14.70 -16.11
C ASP A 314 4.26 -14.24 -15.07
N ASN A 315 4.94 -13.13 -15.37
CA ASN A 315 6.00 -12.61 -14.54
C ASN A 315 6.05 -11.06 -14.67
N LYS A 316 6.34 -10.38 -13.54
CA LYS A 316 6.42 -8.91 -13.53
C LYS A 316 7.45 -8.42 -12.52
N PRO A 317 8.40 -7.54 -12.94
CA PRO A 317 9.31 -6.89 -12.00
C PRO A 317 8.56 -5.88 -11.13
N LEU A 318 9.03 -5.71 -9.88
CA LEU A 318 8.58 -4.68 -8.95
C LEU A 318 9.73 -4.23 -8.05
N GLY A 319 9.73 -2.94 -7.73
CA GLY A 319 10.66 -2.32 -6.80
C GLY A 319 10.01 -1.97 -5.46
N PRO A 320 10.81 -1.44 -4.53
CA PRO A 320 10.29 -0.91 -3.27
C PRO A 320 9.23 0.17 -3.49
N GLY A 321 8.05 0.00 -2.89
CA GLY A 321 6.91 0.90 -3.04
C GLY A 321 5.98 0.58 -4.22
N ASP A 322 6.41 -0.25 -5.17
CA ASP A 322 5.55 -0.68 -6.27
C ASP A 322 4.45 -1.63 -5.81
N SER A 323 3.33 -1.57 -6.50
CA SER A 323 2.24 -2.53 -6.37
C SER A 323 1.55 -2.76 -7.71
N PHE A 324 1.08 -3.97 -7.92
CA PHE A 324 0.20 -4.36 -9.01
C PHE A 324 -0.72 -5.48 -8.56
N GLY A 325 -1.66 -5.85 -9.40
CA GLY A 325 -2.49 -7.01 -9.14
C GLY A 325 -3.20 -7.48 -10.39
N PHE A 326 -3.82 -8.64 -10.27
CA PHE A 326 -4.47 -9.31 -11.37
C PHE A 326 -5.45 -10.36 -10.85
N GLN A 327 -6.30 -10.85 -11.74
CA GLN A 327 -7.16 -11.99 -11.48
C GLN A 327 -6.82 -13.13 -12.45
N VAL A 328 -6.76 -14.36 -11.94
CA VAL A 328 -6.64 -15.59 -12.73
C VAL A 328 -7.77 -16.54 -12.37
N THR A 329 -8.15 -17.42 -13.29
CA THR A 329 -9.00 -18.55 -12.99
C THR A 329 -8.11 -19.71 -12.53
N ALA A 330 -8.26 -20.16 -11.29
CA ALA A 330 -7.43 -21.18 -10.71
C ALA A 330 -7.51 -22.49 -11.52
N GLY A 331 -6.36 -23.01 -11.94
CA GLY A 331 -6.25 -24.25 -12.69
C GLY A 331 -6.82 -24.22 -14.11
N ASP A 332 -7.10 -23.01 -14.67
CA ASP A 332 -7.56 -22.89 -16.04
C ASP A 332 -6.51 -23.42 -17.01
N SER A 333 -6.91 -24.37 -17.85
CA SER A 333 -6.08 -25.05 -18.85
C SER A 333 -4.89 -25.85 -18.29
N VAL A 334 -4.62 -25.79 -16.96
CA VAL A 334 -3.48 -26.46 -16.32
C VAL A 334 -3.88 -27.47 -15.25
N GLY A 335 -5.13 -27.40 -14.76
CA GLY A 335 -5.69 -28.32 -13.78
C GLY A 335 -5.36 -27.98 -12.32
N PRO A 336 -5.88 -28.79 -11.38
CA PRO A 336 -5.55 -28.69 -9.97
C PRO A 336 -4.10 -29.12 -9.70
N GLY A 337 -3.51 -28.67 -8.59
CA GLY A 337 -2.13 -28.97 -8.21
C GLY A 337 -1.50 -27.88 -7.35
N HIS A 338 -0.18 -28.02 -7.12
CA HIS A 338 0.62 -27.05 -6.38
C HIS A 338 1.38 -26.16 -7.38
N TRP A 339 0.94 -24.95 -7.56
CA TRP A 339 1.50 -23.98 -8.51
C TRP A 339 2.44 -23.03 -7.78
N MET A 340 3.74 -23.12 -8.08
CA MET A 340 4.75 -22.28 -7.42
C MET A 340 4.53 -20.81 -7.74
N LEU A 341 4.64 -19.97 -6.70
CA LEU A 341 4.70 -18.53 -6.76
C LEU A 341 6.02 -18.10 -6.11
N HIS A 342 6.86 -17.37 -6.84
CA HIS A 342 8.18 -17.02 -6.32
C HIS A 342 8.74 -15.74 -6.94
N CYS A 343 9.79 -15.20 -6.33
CA CYS A 343 10.63 -14.19 -6.96
C CYS A 343 11.51 -14.85 -8.02
N HIS A 344 11.51 -14.33 -9.26
CA HIS A 344 12.31 -14.90 -10.35
C HIS A 344 13.77 -14.39 -10.37
N MET A 345 14.18 -13.57 -9.43
CA MET A 345 15.61 -13.35 -9.17
C MET A 345 16.16 -14.58 -8.48
N GLN A 346 17.06 -15.31 -9.17
CA GLN A 346 17.54 -16.64 -8.75
C GLN A 346 18.03 -16.65 -7.30
N PHE A 347 18.87 -15.68 -6.94
CA PHE A 347 19.38 -15.54 -5.58
C PHE A 347 18.25 -15.44 -4.52
N HIS A 348 17.13 -14.76 -4.84
CA HIS A 348 15.99 -14.66 -3.94
C HIS A 348 15.21 -15.97 -3.87
N SER A 349 14.98 -16.60 -5.02
CA SER A 349 14.29 -17.89 -5.12
C SER A 349 15.02 -18.98 -4.35
N ASP A 350 16.33 -19.12 -4.61
CA ASP A 350 17.21 -20.09 -3.94
C ASP A 350 17.30 -19.82 -2.41
N GLY A 351 17.17 -18.54 -2.01
CA GLY A 351 17.10 -18.12 -0.62
C GLY A 351 15.77 -18.38 0.08
N GLY A 352 14.80 -19.00 -0.61
CA GLY A 352 13.50 -19.39 -0.05
C GLY A 352 12.36 -18.38 -0.25
N MET A 353 12.50 -17.47 -1.23
CA MET A 353 11.44 -16.52 -1.60
C MET A 353 10.44 -17.18 -2.54
N SER A 354 9.75 -18.20 -2.05
CA SER A 354 8.76 -18.99 -2.78
C SER A 354 7.61 -19.43 -1.86
N THR A 355 6.43 -19.62 -2.43
CA THR A 355 5.24 -20.22 -1.83
C THR A 355 4.43 -20.92 -2.91
N MET A 356 3.28 -21.51 -2.56
CA MET A 356 2.44 -22.23 -3.51
C MET A 356 1.04 -21.66 -3.57
N LEU A 357 0.45 -21.60 -4.76
CA LEU A 357 -0.99 -21.58 -4.94
C LEU A 357 -1.49 -23.02 -5.02
N HIS A 358 -2.23 -23.46 -4.03
CA HIS A 358 -2.81 -24.80 -3.97
C HIS A 358 -4.18 -24.76 -4.67
N VAL A 359 -4.25 -25.38 -5.84
CA VAL A 359 -5.50 -25.51 -6.59
C VAL A 359 -6.09 -26.89 -6.34
N LEU A 360 -7.17 -26.93 -5.58
CA LEU A 360 -7.96 -28.12 -5.30
C LEU A 360 -8.84 -28.47 -6.52
N ASP A 361 -9.27 -29.72 -6.63
CA ASP A 361 -10.28 -30.11 -7.62
C ASP A 361 -11.67 -29.46 -7.32
N GLU A 362 -12.63 -29.78 -8.13
CA GLU A 362 -14.01 -29.25 -8.01
C GLU A 362 -14.69 -29.70 -6.70
N ASP A 363 -14.32 -30.88 -6.18
CA ASP A 363 -14.82 -31.44 -4.92
C ASP A 363 -14.08 -30.87 -3.70
N GLY A 364 -13.01 -30.14 -3.91
CA GLY A 364 -12.19 -29.52 -2.85
C GLY A 364 -11.12 -30.45 -2.28
N ALA A 365 -10.74 -31.48 -3.04
CA ALA A 365 -9.63 -32.36 -2.69
C ALA A 365 -8.36 -32.02 -3.49
N MET A 366 -7.20 -32.35 -2.93
CA MET A 366 -5.96 -32.30 -3.68
C MET A 366 -5.83 -33.60 -4.51
N PRO A 367 -5.54 -33.51 -5.81
CA PRO A 367 -5.40 -34.70 -6.65
C PRO A 367 -4.36 -35.68 -6.11
N PRO A 368 -4.59 -37.01 -6.23
CA PRO A 368 -3.62 -38.01 -5.84
C PRO A 368 -2.27 -37.85 -6.58
N GLY A 369 -1.16 -38.02 -5.87
CA GLY A 369 0.18 -37.89 -6.44
C GLY A 369 0.84 -36.52 -6.29
N HIS A 370 0.10 -35.51 -5.85
CA HIS A 370 0.66 -34.20 -5.47
C HIS A 370 1.05 -34.22 -3.99
N SER A 371 2.11 -34.96 -3.65
CA SER A 371 2.69 -34.85 -2.30
C SER A 371 3.54 -33.58 -2.22
N HIS A 372 3.41 -32.82 -1.15
CA HIS A 372 4.34 -31.75 -0.85
C HIS A 372 5.77 -32.30 -0.81
N HIS A 373 6.58 -31.97 -1.79
CA HIS A 373 8.00 -31.98 -1.61
C HIS A 373 8.34 -30.77 -0.73
N SER A 374 8.32 -30.97 0.59
CA SER A 374 8.96 -30.01 1.49
C SER A 374 10.40 -29.84 1.01
N HIS A 375 10.74 -28.64 0.53
CA HIS A 375 12.14 -28.30 0.32
C HIS A 375 12.85 -28.57 1.63
N PRO A 376 13.89 -29.44 1.68
CA PRO A 376 14.66 -29.61 2.89
C PRO A 376 15.19 -28.22 3.28
N ALA A 377 14.84 -27.77 4.49
CA ALA A 377 15.47 -26.60 5.06
C ALA A 377 16.99 -26.85 4.97
N ASN A 378 17.69 -26.03 4.19
CA ASN A 378 19.13 -26.12 4.06
C ASN A 378 19.72 -26.09 5.47
N ALA A 379 20.25 -27.25 5.87
CA ALA A 379 20.98 -27.41 7.09
C ALA A 379 22.16 -26.42 7.07
N THR A 380 22.21 -25.61 8.10
CA THR A 380 23.37 -24.93 8.69
C THR A 380 24.61 -24.81 7.81
N GLY A 381 24.92 -23.56 7.41
CA GLY A 381 26.15 -23.20 6.72
C GLY A 381 27.39 -23.73 7.44
N THR A 382 28.10 -24.59 6.74
CA THR A 382 29.54 -24.74 6.90
C THR A 382 30.19 -23.75 5.94
N THR A 383 30.99 -22.88 6.48
CA THR A 383 31.89 -21.97 5.76
C THR A 383 32.74 -22.78 4.79
N ALA A 384 32.48 -22.65 3.49
CA ALA A 384 33.41 -23.11 2.47
C ALA A 384 34.27 -21.94 2.01
N ASP A 385 35.53 -22.17 2.14
CA ASP A 385 36.71 -21.41 1.80
C ASP A 385 36.65 -20.77 0.41
N ALA A 386 36.98 -19.48 0.33
CA ALA A 386 37.06 -18.72 -0.90
C ALA A 386 38.26 -19.15 -1.73
N GLY A 387 38.06 -20.11 -2.62
CA GLY A 387 39.02 -20.45 -3.67
C GLY A 387 39.06 -19.37 -4.75
N GLN A 388 40.19 -18.68 -4.86
CA GLN A 388 40.51 -17.73 -5.92
C GLN A 388 40.49 -18.43 -7.29
N HIS A 389 39.60 -17.99 -8.19
CA HIS A 389 39.76 -18.27 -9.62
C HIS A 389 40.47 -17.08 -10.27
N GLN A 390 41.74 -17.32 -10.62
CA GLN A 390 42.50 -16.43 -11.53
C GLN A 390 42.01 -16.72 -12.96
N HIS A 391 41.66 -15.66 -13.66
CA HIS A 391 41.48 -15.70 -15.12
C HIS A 391 42.81 -15.55 -15.81
N ASN A 392 43.14 -16.49 -16.67
CA ASN A 392 44.02 -16.32 -17.81
C ASN A 392 43.22 -15.94 -19.06
#